data_2e2e4cab14e57109a3b828b5b32e8d68
#
_entry.id   2e2e4cab14e57109a3b828b5b32e8d68
#
_cell.length_a   1.000
_cell.length_b   1.000
_cell.length_c   1.000
_cell.angle_alpha   90.00
_cell.angle_beta   90.00
_cell.angle_gamma   90.00
#
_symmetry.space_group_name_H-M   'P 1'
#
loop_
_entity.id
_entity.type
_entity.pdbx_description
1 polymer ?
#
loop_
_entity_poly.entity_id
_entity_poly.type
_entity_poly.pdbx_seq_one_letter_code
_entity_poly.pdbx_strand_id
1 'polypeptide(L)'
;YQEDERASWFSHKAETVTPYHYSVYLAEYDVTAEVAPTSRAAHFKFTFPEAESSFIMLDAFFKGSMVKIIPEKRKIIGYCRNNKGGVPENFHNYFVAEFDKDFEMTHTWKDNWELQKNNLNSEGKHVGAIIGFKTKKGEVVNVKVASSFISLEQAQLNLDREIGKDSFEDTKEKAKNVWEKE
;
A
#
# COMPACT_ATOMS: atom_id res chain seq x y z
N TYR A 1 -0.80 -19.77 0.51
CA TYR A 1 -0.23 -18.52 1.01
C TYR A 1 1.02 -18.84 1.83
N GLN A 2 2.18 -18.56 1.26
CA GLN A 2 3.46 -18.78 1.95
C GLN A 2 4.01 -17.41 2.34
N GLU A 3 3.82 -17.03 3.59
CA GLU A 3 4.30 -15.75 4.14
C GLU A 3 5.83 -15.67 4.10
N ASP A 4 6.50 -16.80 4.30
CA ASP A 4 7.96 -16.92 4.31
C ASP A 4 8.60 -16.53 2.97
N GLU A 5 7.93 -16.77 1.83
CA GLU A 5 8.43 -16.41 0.50
C GLU A 5 8.43 -14.90 0.22
N ARG A 6 7.75 -14.11 1.07
CA ARG A 6 7.69 -12.65 0.97
C ARG A 6 8.45 -11.95 2.10
N ALA A 7 9.00 -12.72 3.00
CA ALA A 7 9.82 -12.18 4.07
C ALA A 7 11.12 -11.59 3.50
N SER A 8 11.61 -10.55 4.12
CA SER A 8 12.93 -9.99 3.86
C SER A 8 13.73 -9.94 5.14
N TRP A 9 15.03 -10.18 5.03
CA TRP A 9 15.94 -9.96 6.15
C TRP A 9 15.97 -8.49 6.49
N PHE A 10 15.89 -8.18 7.78
CA PHE A 10 16.07 -6.85 8.32
C PHE A 10 16.81 -6.90 9.64
N SER A 11 17.29 -5.77 10.11
CA SER A 11 17.99 -5.64 11.41
C SER A 11 17.28 -4.62 12.28
N HIS A 12 16.96 -5.00 13.50
CA HIS A 12 16.42 -4.07 14.50
C HIS A 12 17.34 -2.86 14.77
N LYS A 13 18.64 -2.95 14.44
CA LYS A 13 19.57 -1.80 14.54
C LYS A 13 19.38 -0.79 13.41
N ALA A 14 18.76 -1.21 12.29
CA ALA A 14 18.44 -0.38 11.13
C ALA A 14 16.92 -0.11 11.02
N GLU A 15 16.21 -0.31 12.11
CA GLU A 15 14.78 -0.10 12.24
C GLU A 15 14.52 1.12 13.12
N THR A 16 13.55 1.94 12.75
CA THR A 16 13.04 3.03 13.57
C THR A 16 11.58 2.77 13.88
N VAL A 17 11.23 2.74 15.17
CA VAL A 17 9.86 2.48 15.62
C VAL A 17 9.42 3.60 16.55
N THR A 18 8.43 4.35 16.16
CA THR A 18 7.74 5.34 16.99
C THR A 18 6.23 5.20 16.76
N PRO A 19 5.36 5.77 17.62
CA PRO A 19 3.91 5.74 17.40
C PRO A 19 3.46 6.41 16.10
N TYR A 20 4.26 7.30 15.54
CA TYR A 20 3.94 8.14 14.38
C TYR A 20 4.81 7.90 13.15
N HIS A 21 5.80 6.99 13.25
CA HIS A 21 6.69 6.67 12.14
C HIS A 21 7.33 5.31 12.34
N TYR A 22 7.31 4.49 11.30
CA TYR A 22 8.07 3.27 11.20
C TYR A 22 8.98 3.32 9.98
N SER A 23 10.21 2.85 10.11
CA SER A 23 11.16 2.73 9.01
C SER A 23 11.94 1.44 9.14
N VAL A 24 12.13 0.73 8.03
CA VAL A 24 12.91 -0.52 7.97
C VAL A 24 13.66 -0.62 6.64
N TYR A 25 14.88 -1.14 6.71
CA TYR A 25 15.64 -1.52 5.53
C TYR A 25 15.43 -3.01 5.22
N LEU A 26 14.92 -3.29 4.02
CA LEU A 26 14.65 -4.63 3.50
C LEU A 26 15.86 -5.10 2.71
N ALA A 27 16.73 -5.88 3.35
CA ALA A 27 18.07 -6.20 2.84
C ALA A 27 18.08 -7.00 1.54
N GLU A 28 17.09 -7.88 1.32
CA GLU A 28 17.01 -8.68 0.08
C GLU A 28 16.65 -7.84 -1.15
N TYR A 29 15.96 -6.73 -0.94
CA TYR A 29 15.48 -5.87 -2.03
C TYR A 29 16.26 -4.56 -2.15
N ASP A 30 17.19 -4.30 -1.21
CA ASP A 30 17.91 -3.00 -1.09
C ASP A 30 16.91 -1.82 -1.06
N VAL A 31 15.80 -1.98 -0.35
CA VAL A 31 14.71 -0.98 -0.26
C VAL A 31 14.57 -0.52 1.19
N THR A 32 14.50 0.79 1.38
CA THR A 32 14.02 1.34 2.65
C THR A 32 12.52 1.62 2.53
N ALA A 33 11.75 1.02 3.44
CA ALA A 33 10.31 1.23 3.55
C ALA A 33 10.00 2.05 4.80
N GLU A 34 9.23 3.12 4.63
CA GLU A 34 8.80 4.00 5.72
C GLU A 34 7.28 4.14 5.69
N VAL A 35 6.66 4.32 6.86
CA VAL A 35 5.24 4.61 6.98
C VAL A 35 4.96 5.65 8.07
N ALA A 36 4.09 6.60 7.74
CA ALA A 36 3.51 7.56 8.68
C ALA A 36 1.98 7.36 8.71
N PRO A 37 1.41 6.95 9.85
CA PRO A 37 -0.02 6.65 9.96
C PRO A 37 -0.83 7.92 10.24
N THR A 38 -2.11 7.86 9.86
CA THR A 38 -3.17 8.76 10.34
C THR A 38 -4.31 7.93 10.94
N SER A 39 -5.48 8.51 11.20
CA SER A 39 -6.60 7.77 11.81
C SER A 39 -7.18 6.69 10.89
N ARG A 40 -7.26 6.94 9.56
CA ARG A 40 -7.88 6.05 8.56
C ARG A 40 -7.05 5.93 7.30
N ALA A 41 -5.86 6.54 7.29
CA ALA A 41 -4.94 6.50 6.16
C ALA A 41 -3.50 6.26 6.62
N ALA A 42 -2.62 5.98 5.69
CA ALA A 42 -1.19 5.86 5.91
C ALA A 42 -0.44 6.37 4.68
N HIS A 43 0.64 7.09 4.91
CA HIS A 43 1.56 7.53 3.88
C HIS A 43 2.78 6.63 3.93
N PHE A 44 3.02 5.90 2.85
CA PHE A 44 4.21 5.06 2.66
C PHE A 44 5.22 5.78 1.80
N LYS A 45 6.51 5.56 2.09
CA LYS A 45 7.63 6.04 1.31
C LYS A 45 8.60 4.90 1.11
N PHE A 46 8.86 4.57 -0.15
CA PHE A 46 9.81 3.53 -0.53
C PHE A 46 11.01 4.16 -1.25
N THR A 47 12.21 3.91 -0.73
CA THR A 47 13.45 4.34 -1.38
C THR A 47 14.09 3.12 -2.05
N PHE A 48 14.23 3.18 -3.36
CA PHE A 48 14.67 2.07 -4.20
C PHE A 48 16.14 2.18 -4.61
N PRO A 49 16.80 1.04 -4.89
CA PRO A 49 18.07 1.02 -5.61
C PRO A 49 17.87 1.39 -7.09
N GLU A 50 18.95 1.45 -7.84
CA GLU A 50 18.89 1.51 -9.31
C GLU A 50 18.47 0.12 -9.85
N ALA A 51 17.36 0.10 -10.59
CA ALA A 51 16.85 -1.13 -11.20
C ALA A 51 16.01 -0.83 -12.44
N GLU A 52 16.10 -1.70 -13.45
CA GLU A 52 15.22 -1.66 -14.63
C GLU A 52 13.77 -2.05 -14.28
N SER A 53 13.57 -2.75 -13.16
CA SER A 53 12.26 -3.20 -12.69
C SER A 53 12.21 -3.26 -11.17
N SER A 54 11.63 -2.25 -10.56
CA SER A 54 11.25 -2.21 -9.15
C SER A 54 9.73 -2.39 -9.03
N PHE A 55 9.27 -3.07 -7.99
CA PHE A 55 7.86 -3.40 -7.85
C PHE A 55 7.31 -3.03 -6.47
N ILE A 56 6.06 -2.61 -6.47
CA ILE A 56 5.21 -2.57 -5.26
C ILE A 56 4.04 -3.52 -5.50
N MET A 57 3.85 -4.46 -4.58
CA MET A 57 2.73 -5.39 -4.59
C MET A 57 1.70 -4.98 -3.54
N LEU A 58 0.44 -4.90 -3.95
CA LEU A 58 -0.70 -4.73 -3.06
C LEU A 58 -1.47 -6.05 -2.99
N ASP A 59 -1.55 -6.62 -1.80
CA ASP A 59 -2.30 -7.83 -1.51
C ASP A 59 -3.65 -7.42 -0.88
N ALA A 60 -4.76 -7.72 -1.56
CA ALA A 60 -6.09 -7.40 -1.07
C ALA A 60 -6.72 -8.51 -0.20
N PHE A 61 -5.92 -9.50 0.20
CA PHE A 61 -6.29 -10.61 1.10
C PHE A 61 -7.41 -11.53 0.61
N PHE A 62 -7.61 -12.62 1.35
CA PHE A 62 -8.57 -13.67 1.03
C PHE A 62 -9.96 -13.43 1.63
N LYS A 63 -10.89 -14.38 1.43
CA LYS A 63 -12.34 -14.38 1.71
C LYS A 63 -13.16 -13.49 0.78
N GLY A 64 -12.61 -13.17 -0.36
CA GLY A 64 -13.22 -12.31 -1.38
C GLY A 64 -12.59 -10.92 -1.41
N SER A 65 -11.99 -10.61 -2.53
CA SER A 65 -11.35 -9.31 -2.73
C SER A 65 -11.40 -8.89 -4.21
N MET A 66 -11.25 -7.61 -4.44
CA MET A 66 -11.18 -7.01 -5.77
C MET A 66 -10.13 -5.92 -5.78
N VAL A 67 -9.40 -5.83 -6.89
CA VAL A 67 -8.50 -4.72 -7.20
C VAL A 67 -8.79 -4.19 -8.59
N LYS A 68 -8.69 -2.87 -8.74
CA LYS A 68 -8.72 -2.16 -10.01
C LYS A 68 -7.59 -1.15 -10.07
N ILE A 69 -6.71 -1.31 -11.05
CA ILE A 69 -5.62 -0.39 -11.35
C ILE A 69 -6.14 0.67 -12.33
N ILE A 70 -5.85 1.93 -12.06
CA ILE A 70 -6.26 3.09 -12.86
C ILE A 70 -4.97 3.87 -13.17
N PRO A 71 -4.22 3.47 -14.23
CA PRO A 71 -2.89 4.00 -14.50
C PRO A 71 -2.87 5.52 -14.73
N GLU A 72 -3.84 6.04 -15.46
CA GLU A 72 -3.95 7.48 -15.77
C GLU A 72 -4.18 8.36 -14.54
N LYS A 73 -4.58 7.74 -13.42
CA LYS A 73 -4.73 8.40 -12.11
C LYS A 73 -3.66 7.99 -11.11
N ARG A 74 -2.73 7.12 -11.52
CA ARG A 74 -1.72 6.51 -10.62
C ARG A 74 -2.34 5.93 -9.35
N LYS A 75 -3.44 5.18 -9.53
CA LYS A 75 -4.31 4.76 -8.43
C LYS A 75 -4.65 3.28 -8.52
N ILE A 76 -4.76 2.65 -7.36
CA ILE A 76 -5.41 1.35 -7.19
C ILE A 76 -6.59 1.55 -6.25
N ILE A 77 -7.72 0.98 -6.60
CA ILE A 77 -8.89 0.91 -5.73
C ILE A 77 -9.31 -0.54 -5.57
N GLY A 78 -9.98 -0.84 -4.48
CA GLY A 78 -10.46 -2.19 -4.26
C GLY A 78 -11.23 -2.37 -2.97
N TYR A 79 -11.51 -3.62 -2.68
CA TYR A 79 -12.06 -4.02 -1.40
C TYR A 79 -11.53 -5.38 -0.96
N CYS A 80 -11.64 -5.62 0.33
CA CYS A 80 -11.36 -6.89 1.00
C CYS A 80 -12.55 -7.26 1.89
N ARG A 81 -12.92 -8.54 1.89
CA ARG A 81 -13.95 -9.10 2.79
C ARG A 81 -13.34 -9.91 3.94
N ASN A 82 -12.02 -9.91 4.06
CA ASN A 82 -11.35 -10.66 5.11
C ASN A 82 -11.74 -10.15 6.51
N ASN A 83 -12.19 -11.05 7.36
CA ASN A 83 -12.60 -10.77 8.72
C ASN A 83 -12.50 -12.05 9.59
N LYS A 84 -12.56 -11.89 10.90
CA LYS A 84 -12.54 -13.02 11.86
C LYS A 84 -13.94 -13.48 12.29
N GLY A 85 -14.99 -13.02 11.63
CA GLY A 85 -16.40 -13.29 11.97
C GLY A 85 -17.07 -12.13 12.72
N GLY A 86 -18.37 -12.27 12.97
CA GLY A 86 -19.16 -11.26 13.69
C GLY A 86 -19.51 -10.02 12.87
N VAL A 87 -19.30 -10.05 11.54
CA VAL A 87 -19.64 -8.96 10.64
C VAL A 87 -20.83 -9.35 9.75
N PRO A 88 -21.60 -8.37 9.20
CA PRO A 88 -22.64 -8.63 8.23
C PRO A 88 -22.13 -9.34 6.98
N GLU A 89 -22.99 -10.09 6.27
CA GLU A 89 -22.61 -10.80 5.04
C GLU A 89 -22.09 -9.88 3.92
N ASN A 90 -22.56 -8.63 3.87
CA ASN A 90 -22.14 -7.60 2.93
C ASN A 90 -20.92 -6.79 3.40
N PHE A 91 -20.20 -7.24 4.42
CA PHE A 91 -19.01 -6.55 4.92
C PHE A 91 -17.95 -6.39 3.84
N HIS A 92 -17.46 -5.16 3.69
CA HIS A 92 -16.33 -4.80 2.85
C HIS A 92 -15.44 -3.80 3.59
N ASN A 93 -14.15 -3.96 3.47
CA ASN A 93 -13.17 -2.94 3.76
C ASN A 93 -12.68 -2.39 2.42
N TYR A 94 -13.20 -1.26 2.02
CA TYR A 94 -12.82 -0.56 0.79
C TYR A 94 -11.49 0.16 1.01
N PHE A 95 -10.67 0.23 -0.03
CA PHE A 95 -9.40 0.96 0.01
C PHE A 95 -9.11 1.72 -1.29
N VAL A 96 -8.31 2.76 -1.13
CA VAL A 96 -7.72 3.55 -2.21
C VAL A 96 -6.24 3.67 -1.94
N ALA A 97 -5.40 3.44 -2.96
CA ALA A 97 -3.96 3.67 -2.92
C ALA A 97 -3.57 4.61 -4.07
N GLU A 98 -2.99 5.76 -3.75
CA GLU A 98 -2.50 6.75 -4.71
C GLU A 98 -0.98 6.80 -4.70
N PHE A 99 -0.39 6.81 -5.90
CA PHE A 99 1.05 6.85 -6.11
C PHE A 99 1.46 8.21 -6.66
N ASP A 100 2.65 8.66 -6.33
CA ASP A 100 3.23 9.89 -6.89
C ASP A 100 3.97 9.68 -8.21
N LYS A 101 4.13 8.42 -8.64
CA LYS A 101 4.87 8.02 -9.84
C LYS A 101 3.96 7.32 -10.85
N ASP A 102 4.21 7.55 -12.15
CA ASP A 102 3.53 6.85 -13.24
C ASP A 102 3.91 5.36 -13.27
N PHE A 103 2.95 4.51 -13.65
CA PHE A 103 3.14 3.07 -13.73
C PHE A 103 3.75 2.68 -15.07
N GLU A 104 4.93 2.04 -15.06
CA GLU A 104 5.54 1.49 -16.26
C GLU A 104 5.06 0.07 -16.55
N MET A 105 4.65 -0.64 -15.51
CA MET A 105 4.13 -2.00 -15.61
C MET A 105 2.98 -2.20 -14.63
N THR A 106 1.93 -2.85 -15.11
CA THR A 106 0.75 -3.16 -14.30
C THR A 106 0.34 -4.61 -14.51
N HIS A 107 0.22 -5.34 -13.43
CA HIS A 107 -0.31 -6.71 -13.44
C HIS A 107 -1.29 -6.87 -12.29
N THR A 108 -2.17 -7.85 -12.43
CA THR A 108 -2.91 -8.38 -11.28
C THR A 108 -2.54 -9.85 -11.09
N TRP A 109 -2.86 -10.39 -9.96
CA TRP A 109 -2.81 -11.82 -9.70
C TRP A 109 -4.08 -12.23 -8.97
N LYS A 110 -4.46 -13.48 -9.13
CA LYS A 110 -5.65 -13.98 -8.45
C LYS A 110 -5.46 -15.44 -8.02
N ASP A 111 -6.14 -15.81 -6.96
CA ASP A 111 -6.19 -17.16 -6.42
C ASP A 111 -4.79 -17.82 -6.49
N ASN A 112 -4.42 -18.83 -6.10
CA ASN A 112 -3.09 -19.52 -6.17
C ASN A 112 -1.93 -18.77 -6.90
N TRP A 113 -1.87 -17.42 -6.85
CA TRP A 113 -0.84 -16.56 -7.46
C TRP A 113 -0.80 -16.61 -9.00
N GLU A 114 -1.92 -16.91 -9.64
CA GLU A 114 -2.02 -16.84 -11.09
C GLU A 114 -1.80 -15.40 -11.57
N LEU A 115 -0.63 -15.15 -12.17
CA LEU A 115 -0.24 -13.84 -12.68
C LEU A 115 -1.05 -13.50 -13.94
N GLN A 116 -1.75 -12.39 -13.90
CA GLN A 116 -2.53 -11.81 -15.01
C GLN A 116 -1.77 -10.61 -15.57
N LYS A 117 -0.92 -10.85 -16.58
CA LYS A 117 -0.09 -9.80 -17.18
C LYS A 117 -0.93 -8.75 -17.88
N ASN A 118 -0.55 -7.46 -17.68
CA ASN A 118 -1.22 -6.28 -18.27
C ASN A 118 -2.73 -6.22 -17.99
N ASN A 119 -3.18 -6.91 -16.95
CA ASN A 119 -4.57 -6.86 -16.51
C ASN A 119 -4.74 -5.76 -15.46
N LEU A 120 -5.81 -5.00 -15.58
CA LEU A 120 -6.11 -3.85 -14.72
C LEU A 120 -7.19 -4.14 -13.67
N ASN A 121 -7.87 -5.28 -13.78
CA ASN A 121 -8.95 -5.64 -12.86
C ASN A 121 -8.84 -7.11 -12.48
N SER A 122 -8.97 -7.41 -11.22
CA SER A 122 -9.10 -8.78 -10.73
C SER A 122 -10.06 -8.86 -9.57
N GLU A 123 -10.89 -9.88 -9.57
CA GLU A 123 -11.82 -10.20 -8.49
C GLU A 123 -11.84 -11.72 -8.28
N GLY A 124 -11.78 -12.15 -7.02
CA GLY A 124 -11.70 -13.57 -6.70
C GLY A 124 -11.66 -13.82 -5.20
N LYS A 125 -11.29 -15.03 -4.82
CA LYS A 125 -11.13 -15.39 -3.40
C LYS A 125 -9.95 -14.68 -2.75
N HIS A 126 -8.89 -14.46 -3.52
CA HIS A 126 -7.67 -13.77 -3.10
C HIS A 126 -7.02 -13.13 -4.33
N VAL A 127 -6.93 -11.81 -4.35
CA VAL A 127 -6.38 -11.07 -5.48
C VAL A 127 -5.42 -9.98 -5.02
N GLY A 128 -4.62 -9.49 -5.95
CA GLY A 128 -3.77 -8.34 -5.71
C GLY A 128 -3.31 -7.68 -7.00
N ALA A 129 -2.57 -6.59 -6.83
CA ALA A 129 -2.01 -5.79 -7.90
C ALA A 129 -0.49 -5.71 -7.77
N ILE A 130 0.20 -5.66 -8.90
CA ILE A 130 1.64 -5.44 -8.99
C ILE A 130 1.87 -4.23 -9.87
N ILE A 131 2.55 -3.23 -9.33
CA ILE A 131 2.92 -2.00 -10.04
C ILE A 131 4.43 -1.99 -10.18
N GLY A 132 4.91 -1.82 -11.40
CA GLY A 132 6.33 -1.77 -11.73
C GLY A 132 6.80 -0.37 -12.10
N PHE A 133 8.04 -0.07 -11.74
CA PHE A 133 8.74 1.17 -12.00
C PHE A 133 10.16 0.89 -12.49
N LYS A 134 10.71 1.78 -13.32
CA LYS A 134 12.15 1.90 -13.50
C LYS A 134 12.67 2.91 -12.47
N THR A 135 13.70 2.54 -11.72
CA THR A 135 14.20 3.38 -10.63
C THR A 135 15.69 3.68 -10.79
N LYS A 136 16.09 4.87 -10.36
CA LYS A 136 17.49 5.27 -10.17
C LYS A 136 17.88 5.03 -8.71
N LYS A 137 19.15 5.01 -8.42
CA LYS A 137 19.66 4.86 -7.05
C LYS A 137 19.10 5.97 -6.14
N GLY A 138 18.46 5.57 -5.05
CA GLY A 138 17.85 6.48 -4.08
C GLY A 138 16.53 7.10 -4.54
N GLU A 139 15.92 6.59 -5.62
CA GLU A 139 14.63 7.08 -6.09
C GLU A 139 13.51 6.73 -5.11
N VAL A 140 12.68 7.72 -4.83
CA VAL A 140 11.58 7.59 -3.87
C VAL A 140 10.26 7.42 -4.63
N VAL A 141 9.44 6.48 -4.16
CA VAL A 141 8.04 6.31 -4.56
C VAL A 141 7.18 6.44 -3.32
N ASN A 142 6.26 7.40 -3.32
CA ASN A 142 5.29 7.58 -2.25
C ASN A 142 3.96 6.93 -2.61
N VAL A 143 3.34 6.30 -1.61
CA VAL A 143 2.02 5.68 -1.74
C VAL A 143 1.14 6.13 -0.57
N LYS A 144 0.03 6.79 -0.88
CA LYS A 144 -0.98 7.20 0.09
C LYS A 144 -2.12 6.19 0.07
N VAL A 145 -2.39 5.55 1.20
CA VAL A 145 -3.42 4.53 1.30
C VAL A 145 -4.46 4.97 2.33
N ALA A 146 -5.73 4.86 1.99
CA ALA A 146 -6.83 5.05 2.94
C ALA A 146 -7.86 3.95 2.80
N SER A 147 -8.62 3.73 3.87
CA SER A 147 -9.66 2.71 3.90
C SER A 147 -10.99 3.23 4.48
N SER A 148 -12.05 2.49 4.19
CA SER A 148 -13.39 2.73 4.72
C SER A 148 -14.22 1.45 4.72
N PHE A 149 -15.07 1.28 5.73
CA PHE A 149 -16.09 0.22 5.74
C PHE A 149 -17.41 0.65 5.07
N ILE A 150 -17.47 1.87 4.52
CA ILE A 150 -18.69 2.45 3.94
C ILE A 150 -18.69 2.31 2.42
N SER A 151 -17.68 2.89 1.75
CA SER A 151 -17.57 2.86 0.29
C SER A 151 -16.18 3.29 -0.19
N LEU A 152 -15.92 3.14 -1.49
CA LEU A 152 -14.71 3.65 -2.15
C LEU A 152 -14.64 5.19 -2.10
N GLU A 153 -15.78 5.87 -2.26
CA GLU A 153 -15.87 7.34 -2.18
C GLU A 153 -15.50 7.82 -0.78
N GLN A 154 -15.94 7.08 0.27
CA GLN A 154 -15.58 7.42 1.63
C GLN A 154 -14.09 7.15 1.90
N ALA A 155 -13.50 6.07 1.35
CA ALA A 155 -12.07 5.82 1.44
C ALA A 155 -11.27 6.95 0.77
N GLN A 156 -11.69 7.41 -0.41
CA GLN A 156 -11.09 8.57 -1.09
C GLN A 156 -11.21 9.84 -0.24
N LEU A 157 -12.38 10.11 0.30
CA LEU A 157 -12.61 11.27 1.16
C LEU A 157 -11.72 11.25 2.42
N ASN A 158 -11.50 10.06 3.00
CA ASN A 158 -10.58 9.89 4.12
C ASN A 158 -9.14 10.24 3.71
N LEU A 159 -8.69 9.76 2.55
CA LEU A 159 -7.37 10.05 2.01
C LEU A 159 -7.19 11.55 1.78
N ASP A 160 -8.15 12.20 1.13
CA ASP A 160 -8.10 13.62 0.80
C ASP A 160 -8.08 14.51 2.06
N ARG A 161 -8.83 14.13 3.10
CA ARG A 161 -8.92 14.90 4.36
C ARG A 161 -7.71 14.70 5.27
N GLU A 162 -7.18 13.48 5.34
CA GLU A 162 -6.17 13.14 6.32
C GLU A 162 -4.75 13.35 5.80
N ILE A 163 -4.53 13.14 4.49
CA ILE A 163 -3.22 13.32 3.85
C ILE A 163 -3.30 14.37 2.74
N GLY A 164 -4.25 14.22 1.80
CA GLY A 164 -4.44 15.15 0.70
C GLY A 164 -3.15 15.43 -0.08
N LYS A 165 -2.70 16.69 -0.07
CA LYS A 165 -1.48 17.14 -0.77
C LYS A 165 -0.21 17.09 0.07
N ASP A 166 -0.28 16.63 1.30
CA ASP A 166 0.87 16.57 2.21
C ASP A 166 2.00 15.73 1.60
N SER A 167 3.23 16.16 1.85
CA SER A 167 4.41 15.34 1.67
C SER A 167 4.47 14.24 2.74
N PHE A 168 5.36 13.28 2.58
CA PHE A 168 5.59 12.27 3.62
C PHE A 168 6.01 12.90 4.95
N GLU A 169 6.91 13.87 4.91
CA GLU A 169 7.40 14.54 6.11
C GLU A 169 6.31 15.38 6.80
N ASP A 170 5.41 16.03 6.02
CA ASP A 170 4.25 16.73 6.59
C ASP A 170 3.30 15.77 7.30
N THR A 171 3.01 14.61 6.70
CA THR A 171 2.15 13.58 7.31
C THR A 171 2.76 13.08 8.62
N LYS A 172 4.07 12.77 8.61
CA LYS A 172 4.82 12.31 9.76
C LYS A 172 4.82 13.35 10.90
N GLU A 173 5.08 14.62 10.57
CA GLU A 173 5.09 15.69 11.57
C GLU A 173 3.69 15.92 12.17
N LYS A 174 2.63 15.88 11.35
CA LYS A 174 1.25 15.93 11.84
C LYS A 174 0.93 14.77 12.79
N ALA A 175 1.32 13.55 12.42
CA ALA A 175 1.14 12.38 13.27
C ALA A 175 1.90 12.52 14.60
N LYS A 176 3.15 12.98 14.56
CA LYS A 176 3.95 13.27 15.75
C LYS A 176 3.26 14.27 16.66
N ASN A 177 2.78 15.39 16.11
CA ASN A 177 2.10 16.45 16.88
C ASN A 177 0.81 15.97 17.55
N VAL A 178 0.13 14.96 17.00
CA VAL A 178 -1.03 14.33 17.64
C VAL A 178 -0.58 13.51 18.85
N TRP A 179 0.44 12.69 18.71
CA TRP A 179 0.94 11.82 19.78
C TRP A 179 1.63 12.55 20.92
N GLU A 180 2.28 13.69 20.66
CA GLU A 180 2.95 14.50 21.69
C GLU A 180 1.99 15.40 22.52
N LYS A 181 0.71 15.50 22.12
CA LYS A 181 -0.31 16.25 22.86
C LYS A 181 -1.10 15.39 23.85
N GLU A 182 -1.02 14.08 23.77
CA GLU A 182 -1.63 13.11 24.68
C GLU A 182 -0.66 12.67 25.78
#